data_e89a5710b8c3af5ef0368a11c83cb3d2
#
_entry.id   e89a5710b8c3af5ef0368a11c83cb3d2
#
_cell.length_a   1.000
_cell.length_b   1.000
_cell.length_c   1.000
_cell.angle_alpha   90.00
_cell.angle_beta   90.00
_cell.angle_gamma   90.00
#
_symmetry.space_group_name_H-M   'P 1'
#
loop_
_entity.id
_entity.type
_entity.pdbx_description
1 polymer ?
#
loop_
_entity_poly.entity_id
_entity_poly.type
_entity_poly.pdbx_seq_one_letter_code
_entity_poly.pdbx_strand_id
1 'polypeptide(L)'
;GGEAILTHTATSFYPLPVTHAPLLGHLDHAMLGTLGDPRDASELISSSYICSVLQGLHMSPRPLARAEGEAALDPSLIATEDISALVLPGSAVGGLPFFVAMERGIPVILVQENKTFIGMTPEDVGMGDHPGIYRVSSYAEAAGLLLAMKAGISYDTITRPVATVRAEVYGKREVVAYG
;
A
#
# COMPACT_ATOMS: atom_id res chain seq x y z
N GLY A 1 -16.48 1.97 16.50
CA GLY A 1 -15.93 2.72 17.60
C GLY A 1 -14.44 3.00 17.57
N GLY A 2 -13.56 1.99 17.76
CA GLY A 2 -12.11 2.19 17.89
C GLY A 2 -11.45 2.73 16.63
N GLU A 3 -11.82 2.22 15.47
CA GLU A 3 -11.31 2.67 14.18
C GLU A 3 -11.65 4.13 13.88
N ALA A 4 -12.87 4.56 14.22
CA ALA A 4 -13.28 5.95 14.06
C ALA A 4 -12.45 6.89 14.95
N ILE A 5 -12.11 6.48 16.17
CA ILE A 5 -11.23 7.25 17.06
C ILE A 5 -9.84 7.39 16.43
N LEU A 6 -9.29 6.31 15.89
CA LEU A 6 -7.99 6.31 15.21
C LEU A 6 -7.96 7.27 14.02
N THR A 7 -8.92 7.16 13.12
CA THR A 7 -8.96 8.01 11.91
C THR A 7 -9.20 9.48 12.26
N HIS A 8 -10.10 9.79 13.21
CA HIS A 8 -10.33 11.16 13.65
C HIS A 8 -9.12 11.75 14.37
N THR A 9 -8.43 10.95 15.20
CA THR A 9 -7.19 11.38 15.83
C THR A 9 -6.12 11.65 14.77
N ALA A 10 -5.92 10.74 13.82
CA ALA A 10 -4.95 10.94 12.75
C ALA A 10 -5.26 12.19 11.91
N THR A 11 -6.53 12.41 11.54
CA THR A 11 -6.95 13.60 10.79
C THR A 11 -6.74 14.91 11.59
N SER A 12 -6.84 14.86 12.92
CA SER A 12 -6.61 16.04 13.76
C SER A 12 -5.14 16.42 13.88
N PHE A 13 -4.22 15.45 13.74
CA PHE A 13 -2.79 15.69 13.82
C PHE A 13 -2.15 15.96 12.45
N TYR A 14 -2.70 15.38 11.39
CA TYR A 14 -2.14 15.47 10.05
C TYR A 14 -3.15 16.10 9.09
N PRO A 15 -2.76 17.08 8.27
CA PRO A 15 -3.63 17.67 7.24
C PRO A 15 -3.78 16.73 6.04
N LEU A 16 -4.06 15.46 6.32
CA LEU A 16 -4.22 14.42 5.31
C LEU A 16 -5.62 13.81 5.45
N PRO A 17 -6.25 13.44 4.34
CA PRO A 17 -7.51 12.69 4.38
C PRO A 17 -7.22 11.29 4.94
N VAL A 18 -7.80 10.98 6.09
CA VAL A 18 -7.69 9.66 6.72
C VAL A 18 -9.08 9.06 6.80
N THR A 19 -9.25 7.93 6.16
CA THR A 19 -10.51 7.17 6.14
C THR A 19 -10.27 5.76 6.68
N HIS A 20 -11.31 5.14 7.20
CA HIS A 20 -11.32 3.73 7.51
C HIS A 20 -12.46 3.07 6.73
N ALA A 21 -12.23 1.86 6.30
CA ALA A 21 -13.25 1.02 5.70
C ALA A 21 -13.46 -0.20 6.60
N PRO A 22 -14.69 -0.69 6.74
CA PRO A 22 -14.92 -1.97 7.41
C PRO A 22 -14.14 -3.05 6.67
N LEU A 23 -13.50 -3.93 7.42
CA LEU A 23 -12.85 -5.12 6.90
C LEU A 23 -13.94 -6.12 6.53
N LEU A 24 -14.59 -5.88 5.41
CA LEU A 24 -15.50 -6.87 4.83
C LEU A 24 -14.61 -7.95 4.20
N GLY A 25 -14.36 -9.01 4.96
CA GLY A 25 -13.78 -10.22 4.40
C GLY A 25 -14.72 -10.70 3.31
N HIS A 26 -14.22 -10.73 2.09
CA HIS A 26 -14.91 -11.18 0.89
C HIS A 26 -16.38 -10.72 0.79
N LEU A 27 -16.61 -9.71 -0.02
CA LEU A 27 -17.90 -9.56 -0.69
C LEU A 27 -18.02 -10.73 -1.67
N ASP A 28 -18.29 -11.91 -1.12
CA ASP A 28 -18.75 -13.01 -1.94
C ASP A 28 -20.07 -12.55 -2.52
N HIS A 29 -20.18 -12.47 -3.84
CA HIS A 29 -21.48 -12.22 -4.50
C HIS A 29 -22.55 -13.21 -4.05
N ALA A 30 -22.16 -14.37 -3.50
CA ALA A 30 -23.01 -15.32 -2.82
C ALA A 30 -23.64 -14.77 -1.52
N MET A 31 -23.05 -13.79 -0.86
CA MET A 31 -23.63 -13.17 0.35
C MET A 31 -24.75 -12.20 0.05
N LEU A 32 -24.88 -11.69 -1.16
CA LEU A 32 -25.97 -10.79 -1.55
C LEU A 32 -27.36 -11.46 -1.63
N GLY A 33 -27.45 -12.77 -1.38
CA GLY A 33 -28.70 -13.54 -1.36
C GLY A 33 -28.89 -14.46 -0.15
N THR A 34 -27.94 -14.50 0.78
CA THR A 34 -28.04 -15.33 1.98
C THR A 34 -28.35 -14.48 3.21
N LEU A 35 -29.13 -15.03 4.12
CA LEU A 35 -29.31 -14.49 5.47
C LEU A 35 -27.92 -14.48 6.15
N GLY A 36 -27.31 -13.31 6.27
CA GLY A 36 -26.05 -13.15 6.98
C GLY A 36 -26.17 -13.44 8.48
N ASP A 37 -25.04 -13.65 9.15
CA ASP A 37 -25.01 -13.76 10.60
C ASP A 37 -25.62 -12.48 11.21
N PRO A 38 -26.60 -12.59 12.13
CA PRO A 38 -27.20 -11.43 12.80
C PRO A 38 -26.19 -10.51 13.49
N ARG A 39 -25.02 -11.02 13.87
CA ARG A 39 -23.94 -10.24 14.48
C ARG A 39 -23.29 -9.32 13.46
N ASP A 40 -22.99 -9.83 12.28
CA ASP A 40 -22.43 -9.03 11.18
C ASP A 40 -23.46 -8.00 10.71
N ALA A 41 -24.72 -8.39 10.59
CA ALA A 41 -25.79 -7.46 10.25
C ALA A 41 -25.94 -6.35 11.29
N SER A 42 -25.85 -6.67 12.58
CA SER A 42 -25.95 -5.67 13.66
C SER A 42 -24.79 -4.66 13.63
N GLU A 43 -23.61 -5.07 13.23
CA GLU A 43 -22.46 -4.18 13.04
C GLU A 43 -22.67 -3.24 11.85
N LEU A 44 -23.11 -3.78 10.72
CA LEU A 44 -23.30 -3.02 9.47
C LEU A 44 -24.47 -2.03 9.51
N ILE A 45 -25.54 -2.34 10.25
CA ILE A 45 -26.75 -1.50 10.33
C ILE A 45 -26.86 -0.71 11.64
N SER A 46 -25.85 -0.78 12.51
CA SER A 46 -25.88 -0.01 13.74
C SER A 46 -25.79 1.50 13.46
N SER A 47 -26.48 2.30 14.28
CA SER A 47 -26.42 3.76 14.17
C SER A 47 -24.99 4.29 14.31
N SER A 48 -24.17 3.66 15.16
CA SER A 48 -22.76 4.02 15.33
C SER A 48 -21.94 3.77 14.05
N TYR A 49 -22.17 2.67 13.36
CA TYR A 49 -21.53 2.37 12.08
C TYR A 49 -21.93 3.41 11.02
N ILE A 50 -23.23 3.65 10.84
CA ILE A 50 -23.73 4.63 9.88
C ILE A 50 -23.16 6.03 10.16
N CYS A 51 -23.13 6.48 11.41
CA CYS A 51 -22.52 7.75 11.79
C CYS A 51 -21.01 7.78 11.45
N SER A 52 -20.29 6.69 11.72
CA SER A 52 -18.85 6.59 11.41
C SER A 52 -18.60 6.66 9.91
N VAL A 53 -19.41 5.97 9.09
CA VAL A 53 -19.33 6.01 7.63
C VAL A 53 -19.62 7.40 7.10
N LEU A 54 -20.68 8.05 7.57
CA LEU A 54 -21.05 9.40 7.13
C LEU A 54 -19.97 10.42 7.48
N GLN A 55 -19.37 10.34 8.67
CA GLN A 55 -18.26 11.20 9.07
C GLN A 55 -17.01 10.91 8.23
N GLY A 56 -16.70 9.65 7.98
CA GLY A 56 -15.59 9.25 7.12
C GLY A 56 -15.76 9.81 5.70
N LEU A 57 -16.96 9.68 5.11
CA LEU A 57 -17.28 10.22 3.80
C LEU A 57 -17.22 11.75 3.76
N HIS A 58 -17.60 12.44 4.83
CA HIS A 58 -17.52 13.90 4.90
C HIS A 58 -16.08 14.40 4.85
N MET A 59 -15.16 13.66 5.45
CA MET A 59 -13.73 13.99 5.51
C MET A 59 -12.92 13.32 4.39
N SER A 60 -13.52 12.44 3.60
CA SER A 60 -12.84 11.71 2.54
C SER A 60 -12.53 12.60 1.33
N PRO A 61 -11.49 12.28 0.57
CA PRO A 61 -11.28 12.88 -0.75
C PRO A 61 -12.50 12.67 -1.63
N ARG A 62 -12.89 13.69 -2.38
CA ARG A 62 -13.99 13.56 -3.32
C ARG A 62 -13.54 12.79 -4.55
N PRO A 63 -14.17 11.65 -4.89
CA PRO A 63 -13.87 10.99 -6.14
C PRO A 63 -14.35 11.87 -7.30
N LEU A 64 -13.46 12.13 -8.25
CA LEU A 64 -13.78 12.85 -9.46
C LEU A 64 -13.82 11.86 -10.62
N ALA A 65 -14.85 11.98 -11.48
CA ALA A 65 -14.82 11.29 -12.75
C ALA A 65 -13.68 11.86 -13.61
N ARG A 66 -12.79 11.00 -14.08
CA ARG A 66 -11.70 11.40 -14.96
C ARG A 66 -12.30 11.83 -16.30
N ALA A 67 -12.38 13.14 -16.56
CA ALA A 67 -12.57 13.64 -17.91
C ALA A 67 -11.27 13.43 -18.67
N GLU A 68 -11.33 12.85 -19.87
CA GLU A 68 -10.16 12.63 -20.71
C GLU A 68 -9.42 13.96 -20.92
N GLY A 69 -8.19 14.06 -20.43
CA GLY A 69 -7.31 15.21 -20.63
C GLY A 69 -7.23 16.24 -19.49
N GLU A 70 -8.17 16.31 -18.56
CA GLU A 70 -8.15 17.34 -17.51
C GLU A 70 -7.36 16.96 -16.25
N ALA A 71 -7.27 15.69 -15.91
CA ALA A 71 -6.58 15.23 -14.69
C ALA A 71 -5.05 15.45 -14.71
N ALA A 72 -4.46 15.69 -15.88
CA ALA A 72 -3.02 15.96 -16.01
C ALA A 72 -2.63 17.41 -15.69
N LEU A 73 -3.59 18.29 -15.46
CA LEU A 73 -3.35 19.74 -15.35
C LEU A 73 -3.57 20.30 -13.94
N ASP A 74 -4.23 19.57 -13.05
CA ASP A 74 -4.47 20.02 -11.68
C ASP A 74 -3.60 19.24 -10.69
N PRO A 75 -2.53 19.85 -10.15
CA PRO A 75 -1.62 19.19 -9.22
C PRO A 75 -2.25 18.90 -7.83
N SER A 76 -3.46 19.37 -7.58
CA SER A 76 -4.20 19.04 -6.35
C SER A 76 -4.95 17.71 -6.44
N LEU A 77 -5.08 17.15 -7.64
CA LEU A 77 -5.74 15.86 -7.85
C LEU A 77 -4.75 14.73 -7.60
N ILE A 78 -5.19 13.75 -6.83
CA ILE A 78 -4.43 12.52 -6.59
C ILE A 78 -4.98 11.42 -7.50
N ALA A 79 -4.15 10.89 -8.35
CA ALA A 79 -4.45 9.77 -9.23
C ALA A 79 -3.74 8.49 -8.75
N THR A 80 -4.08 7.36 -9.35
CA THR A 80 -3.43 6.08 -9.01
C THR A 80 -1.93 6.11 -9.33
N GLU A 81 -1.54 6.88 -10.32
CA GLU A 81 -0.16 7.09 -10.75
C GLU A 81 0.69 7.83 -9.70
N ASP A 82 0.04 8.55 -8.78
CA ASP A 82 0.71 9.28 -7.69
C ASP A 82 1.00 8.37 -6.48
N ILE A 83 0.51 7.13 -6.47
CA ILE A 83 0.76 6.18 -5.41
C ILE A 83 2.20 5.66 -5.52
N SER A 84 3.03 6.01 -4.54
CA SER A 84 4.45 5.67 -4.54
C SER A 84 4.74 4.27 -3.96
N ALA A 85 3.92 3.80 -3.05
CA ALA A 85 4.06 2.47 -2.45
C ALA A 85 2.77 2.05 -1.75
N LEU A 86 2.60 0.74 -1.57
CA LEU A 86 1.56 0.12 -0.75
C LEU A 86 2.21 -0.54 0.46
N VAL A 87 1.77 -0.18 1.67
CA VAL A 87 2.26 -0.80 2.91
C VAL A 87 1.17 -1.70 3.49
N LEU A 88 1.51 -2.96 3.71
CA LEU A 88 0.58 -3.97 4.24
C LEU A 88 1.21 -4.74 5.41
N PRO A 89 0.39 -5.29 6.32
CA PRO A 89 0.83 -6.34 7.22
C PRO A 89 1.39 -7.53 6.43
N GLY A 90 2.45 -8.17 6.95
CA GLY A 90 3.13 -9.28 6.27
C GLY A 90 2.26 -10.50 5.98
N SER A 91 1.11 -10.61 6.65
CA SER A 91 0.14 -11.69 6.51
C SER A 91 -1.23 -11.25 5.97
N ALA A 92 -1.30 -10.08 5.31
CA ALA A 92 -2.54 -9.52 4.75
C ALA A 92 -2.46 -9.31 3.23
N VAL A 93 -1.85 -10.26 2.55
CA VAL A 93 -1.71 -10.29 1.08
C VAL A 93 -2.97 -10.92 0.46
N GLY A 94 -3.23 -10.63 -0.82
CA GLY A 94 -4.32 -11.26 -1.58
C GLY A 94 -5.59 -10.42 -1.72
N GLY A 95 -5.65 -9.24 -1.10
CA GLY A 95 -6.71 -8.27 -1.36
C GLY A 95 -6.53 -7.53 -2.69
N LEU A 96 -7.60 -6.95 -3.20
CA LEU A 96 -7.58 -6.18 -4.46
C LEU A 96 -6.46 -5.12 -4.51
N PRO A 97 -6.19 -4.32 -3.46
CA PRO A 97 -5.10 -3.34 -3.48
C PRO A 97 -3.73 -3.96 -3.76
N PHE A 98 -3.47 -5.17 -3.25
CA PHE A 98 -2.22 -5.87 -3.48
C PHE A 98 -2.04 -6.22 -4.97
N PHE A 99 -3.06 -6.84 -5.58
CA PHE A 99 -2.98 -7.24 -7.00
C PHE A 99 -2.89 -6.04 -7.93
N VAL A 100 -3.64 -4.96 -7.65
CA VAL A 100 -3.55 -3.71 -8.42
C VAL A 100 -2.17 -3.09 -8.30
N ALA A 101 -1.57 -3.10 -7.11
CA ALA A 101 -0.21 -2.60 -6.94
C ALA A 101 0.81 -3.42 -7.75
N MET A 102 0.69 -4.76 -7.72
CA MET A 102 1.54 -5.64 -8.51
C MET A 102 1.40 -5.41 -10.02
N GLU A 103 0.16 -5.32 -10.51
CA GLU A 103 -0.14 -5.07 -11.92
C GLU A 103 0.43 -3.72 -12.40
N ARG A 104 0.38 -2.71 -11.55
CA ARG A 104 0.86 -1.35 -11.88
C ARG A 104 2.33 -1.10 -11.55
N GLY A 105 3.03 -2.11 -11.05
CA GLY A 105 4.43 -1.96 -10.64
C GLY A 105 4.64 -1.03 -9.45
N ILE A 106 3.61 -0.84 -8.61
CA ILE A 106 3.71 -0.08 -7.37
C ILE A 106 4.43 -0.93 -6.33
N PRO A 107 5.51 -0.45 -5.70
CA PRO A 107 6.22 -1.20 -4.66
C PRO A 107 5.30 -1.58 -3.50
N VAL A 108 5.36 -2.83 -3.05
CA VAL A 108 4.63 -3.31 -1.89
C VAL A 108 5.59 -3.58 -0.74
N ILE A 109 5.36 -2.96 0.40
CA ILE A 109 6.15 -3.11 1.62
C ILE A 109 5.35 -3.93 2.62
N LEU A 110 5.88 -5.09 3.00
CA LEU A 110 5.25 -6.03 3.92
C LEU A 110 5.89 -5.96 5.30
N VAL A 111 5.12 -5.57 6.30
CA VAL A 111 5.56 -5.40 7.68
C VAL A 111 5.37 -6.70 8.46
N GLN A 112 6.47 -7.37 8.83
CA GLN A 112 6.48 -8.72 9.38
C GLN A 112 6.01 -8.81 10.84
N GLU A 113 6.20 -7.74 11.63
CA GLU A 113 5.72 -7.71 13.03
C GLU A 113 4.19 -7.74 13.14
N ASN A 114 3.50 -7.25 12.12
CA ASN A 114 2.04 -7.22 12.10
C ASN A 114 1.50 -8.48 11.42
N LYS A 115 1.02 -9.40 12.26
CA LYS A 115 0.34 -10.63 11.82
C LYS A 115 -1.15 -10.45 11.95
N THR A 116 -1.85 -10.48 10.84
CA THR A 116 -3.30 -10.38 10.80
C THR A 116 -3.96 -11.76 10.84
N PHE A 117 -5.24 -11.77 11.15
CA PHE A 117 -6.08 -12.98 11.10
C PHE A 117 -6.18 -13.57 9.68
N ILE A 118 -6.00 -12.77 8.64
CA ILE A 118 -6.06 -13.22 7.25
C ILE A 118 -5.04 -14.31 6.97
N GLY A 119 -3.83 -14.21 7.54
CA GLY A 119 -2.80 -15.23 7.47
C GLY A 119 -2.24 -15.51 6.07
N MET A 120 -2.56 -14.69 5.07
CA MET A 120 -2.15 -14.88 3.68
C MET A 120 -0.86 -14.14 3.37
N THR A 121 0.11 -14.83 2.80
CA THR A 121 1.45 -14.35 2.46
C THR A 121 1.66 -14.28 0.95
N PRO A 122 2.70 -13.62 0.43
CA PRO A 122 3.00 -13.63 -1.01
C PRO A 122 3.25 -15.01 -1.59
N GLU A 123 3.79 -15.94 -0.79
CA GLU A 123 4.01 -17.33 -1.17
C GLU A 123 2.70 -18.03 -1.51
N ASP A 124 1.65 -17.78 -0.73
CA ASP A 124 0.32 -18.40 -0.92
C ASP A 124 -0.34 -17.98 -2.24
N VAL A 125 0.07 -16.83 -2.78
CA VAL A 125 -0.43 -16.32 -4.07
C VAL A 125 0.61 -16.45 -5.21
N GLY A 126 1.70 -17.20 -4.97
CA GLY A 126 2.72 -17.47 -5.98
C GLY A 126 3.63 -16.28 -6.31
N MET A 127 3.71 -15.29 -5.43
CA MET A 127 4.49 -14.05 -5.62
C MET A 127 5.63 -13.88 -4.60
N GLY A 128 6.09 -14.96 -3.96
CA GLY A 128 7.10 -14.93 -2.89
C GLY A 128 8.39 -14.21 -3.26
N ASP A 129 8.89 -14.42 -4.46
CA ASP A 129 10.15 -13.86 -4.97
C ASP A 129 9.96 -12.66 -5.91
N HIS A 130 8.78 -12.03 -5.87
CA HIS A 130 8.52 -10.90 -6.77
C HIS A 130 9.37 -9.67 -6.39
N PRO A 131 10.13 -9.08 -7.35
CA PRO A 131 11.10 -8.01 -7.07
C PRO A 131 10.47 -6.70 -6.57
N GLY A 132 9.18 -6.51 -6.79
CA GLY A 132 8.40 -5.35 -6.28
C GLY A 132 7.92 -5.51 -4.84
N ILE A 133 8.24 -6.64 -4.17
CA ILE A 133 7.84 -6.90 -2.79
C ILE A 133 9.04 -6.73 -1.85
N TYR A 134 8.92 -5.81 -0.91
CA TYR A 134 9.92 -5.52 0.11
C TYR A 134 9.42 -6.01 1.47
N ARG A 135 10.26 -6.76 2.18
CA ARG A 135 9.94 -7.28 3.51
C ARG A 135 10.71 -6.50 4.54
N VAL A 136 10.01 -5.92 5.50
CA VAL A 136 10.59 -5.15 6.59
C VAL A 136 10.12 -5.71 7.93
N SER A 137 10.94 -5.56 8.97
CA SER A 137 10.61 -6.12 10.28
C SER A 137 9.53 -5.35 10.99
N SER A 138 9.53 -4.00 10.84
CA SER A 138 8.64 -3.10 11.58
C SER A 138 8.11 -1.94 10.75
N TYR A 139 7.10 -1.25 11.25
CA TYR A 139 6.62 0.00 10.63
C TYR A 139 7.66 1.12 10.65
N ALA A 140 8.56 1.14 11.63
CA ALA A 140 9.67 2.10 11.65
C ALA A 140 10.63 1.85 10.48
N GLU A 141 10.94 0.58 10.19
CA GLU A 141 11.73 0.19 9.03
C GLU A 141 11.01 0.51 7.71
N ALA A 142 9.70 0.28 7.64
CA ALA A 142 8.90 0.67 6.48
C ALA A 142 8.96 2.18 6.22
N ALA A 143 8.86 2.99 7.27
CA ALA A 143 9.00 4.45 7.15
C ALA A 143 10.39 4.84 6.65
N GLY A 144 11.45 4.22 7.16
CA GLY A 144 12.82 4.41 6.70
C GLY A 144 12.98 4.06 5.22
N LEU A 145 12.40 2.94 4.79
CA LEU A 145 12.41 2.52 3.38
C LEU A 145 11.66 3.51 2.48
N LEU A 146 10.48 3.98 2.90
CA LEU A 146 9.73 5.00 2.14
C LEU A 146 10.53 6.30 1.97
N LEU A 147 11.23 6.74 3.01
CA LEU A 147 12.12 7.92 2.93
C LEU A 147 13.29 7.68 1.98
N ALA A 148 13.89 6.49 2.00
CA ALA A 148 14.96 6.10 1.08
C ALA A 148 14.45 6.10 -0.37
N MET A 149 13.30 5.48 -0.64
CA MET A 149 12.67 5.49 -1.96
C MET A 149 12.40 6.92 -2.45
N LYS A 150 11.86 7.78 -1.59
CA LYS A 150 11.62 9.20 -1.91
C LYS A 150 12.92 9.94 -2.24
N ALA A 151 14.04 9.56 -1.62
CA ALA A 151 15.36 10.12 -1.90
C ALA A 151 16.08 9.47 -3.10
N GLY A 152 15.44 8.51 -3.79
CA GLY A 152 16.06 7.78 -4.90
C GLY A 152 17.14 6.79 -4.48
N ILE A 153 17.14 6.37 -3.22
CA ILE A 153 18.10 5.39 -2.67
C ILE A 153 17.53 3.99 -2.85
N SER A 154 18.31 3.11 -3.50
CA SER A 154 17.92 1.71 -3.68
C SER A 154 17.93 0.95 -2.35
N TYR A 155 16.94 0.09 -2.14
CA TYR A 155 16.81 -0.79 -0.98
C TYR A 155 18.06 -1.64 -0.76
N ASP A 156 18.62 -2.19 -1.84
CA ASP A 156 19.79 -3.06 -1.79
C ASP A 156 21.06 -2.37 -1.25
N THR A 157 21.10 -1.03 -1.32
CA THR A 157 22.24 -0.26 -0.81
C THR A 157 22.18 0.00 0.70
N ILE A 158 20.99 -0.06 1.28
CA ILE A 158 20.76 0.18 2.72
C ILE A 158 20.52 -1.11 3.51
N THR A 159 20.27 -2.23 2.85
CA THR A 159 20.04 -3.53 3.49
C THR A 159 21.34 -4.32 3.63
N ARG A 160 21.52 -5.03 4.74
CA ARG A 160 22.70 -5.89 5.00
C ARG A 160 22.34 -7.37 4.84
N PRO A 161 23.25 -8.20 4.28
CA PRO A 161 24.55 -7.82 3.70
C PRO A 161 24.39 -7.10 2.37
N VAL A 162 25.22 -6.08 2.10
CA VAL A 162 25.25 -5.40 0.81
C VAL A 162 25.70 -6.37 -0.28
N ALA A 163 24.98 -6.43 -1.37
CA ALA A 163 25.35 -7.27 -2.51
C ALA A 163 26.76 -6.92 -3.04
N THR A 164 27.52 -7.93 -3.40
CA THR A 164 28.85 -7.73 -3.97
C THR A 164 28.71 -7.09 -5.36
N VAL A 165 29.22 -5.88 -5.51
CA VAL A 165 29.29 -5.19 -6.80
C VAL A 165 30.54 -5.69 -7.53
N ARG A 166 30.35 -6.36 -8.65
CA ARG A 166 31.46 -6.69 -9.56
C ARG A 166 31.64 -5.55 -10.54
N ALA A 167 32.84 -4.93 -10.53
CA ALA A 167 33.18 -3.94 -11.53
C ALA A 167 33.42 -4.64 -12.89
N GLU A 168 32.64 -4.34 -13.88
CA GLU A 168 32.95 -4.70 -15.25
C GLU A 168 33.84 -3.64 -15.87
N VAL A 169 35.04 -4.03 -16.28
CA VAL A 169 35.94 -3.11 -16.99
C VAL A 169 35.54 -3.07 -18.45
N TYR A 170 34.79 -2.05 -18.82
CA TYR A 170 34.49 -1.78 -20.21
C TYR A 170 35.73 -1.22 -20.93
N GLY A 171 36.33 -2.05 -21.77
CA GLY A 171 37.29 -1.66 -22.78
C GLY A 171 38.63 -1.17 -22.26
N LYS A 172 39.69 -1.92 -22.46
CA LYS A 172 41.04 -1.36 -22.52
C LYS A 172 41.04 -0.33 -23.65
N ARG A 173 41.08 0.97 -23.32
CA ARG A 173 41.54 1.97 -24.28
C ARG A 173 42.99 1.61 -24.61
N GLU A 174 43.24 1.08 -25.81
CA GLU A 174 44.60 1.10 -26.34
C GLU A 174 45.06 2.55 -26.38
N VAL A 175 46.03 2.87 -25.55
CA VAL A 175 46.74 4.15 -25.66
C VAL A 175 47.60 4.00 -26.90
N VAL A 176 47.14 4.54 -28.02
CA VAL A 176 47.97 4.69 -29.20
C VAL A 176 48.99 5.76 -28.85
N ALA A 177 50.21 5.32 -28.56
CA ALA A 177 51.36 6.24 -28.40
C ALA A 177 51.66 6.79 -29.81
N TYR A 178 51.38 8.06 -29.98
CA TYR A 178 51.93 8.82 -31.12
C TYR A 178 53.40 9.12 -30.78
N GLY A 179 54.30 8.48 -31.52
CA GLY A 179 55.71 8.80 -31.55
C GLY A 179 55.97 10.01 -32.46
#